data_17f26a05dcef70e6677df33dc162bbfd
#
_entry.id   17f26a05dcef70e6677df33dc162bbfd
#
_cell.length_a   1.000
_cell.length_b   1.000
_cell.length_c   1.000
_cell.angle_alpha   90.00
_cell.angle_beta   90.00
_cell.angle_gamma   90.00
#
_symmetry.space_group_name_H-M   'P 1'
#
loop_
_entity.id
_entity.type
_entity.pdbx_description
1 polymer ?
#
loop_
_entity_poly.entity_id
_entity_poly.type
_entity_poly.pdbx_seq_one_letter_code
_entity_poly.pdbx_strand_id
1 'polypeptide(L)'
;MIMLSRFRFYLLVLAGLLGFHAATAQSAIPILSTDTEQDIIGKAANCTPSLRQFRWQQLELTAFFHFGINTFTDREWGDGKEDISQFNPSKLDAREWVRVAKEAGIRQVILTAKHHDGFCLWPSRYTEHTIAHTPYKDGHGDIVREVADACHAEGMGFGVYLSPWDRNSPAYGDSAKYNNLFMHMLTELLTNYGRVDEVWFDGANGEGPNGKKQVYAFEAWYHLIRRLQPQAVIAVMGPDVRWVGTESGVGRLTEWSVLPVNASEQESIAANSQKDATFAPIGNMMNEDLGSRMQLLQAKGLLWYPAETDVSIRPGWFYHATEDEKVKTPETLMDIYFSSVGRNSQLLLNIPPDKDGLISDADIRSLQGWKKMRDATFSVNLAKDAVIHSANGSNGKAMLDGHLFTYWTTRGTDTTATIELTLTKQKTFDVLLLQENIRIGQRVEKFVLECPEGDRWKTIAEGTTIGYKRLLKFAPVTTNRVRLRLLSSRLNPTIAEFGLYKLTP
;
A
#
# COMPACT_ATOMS: atom_id res chain seq x y z
N MET A 1 32.62 -32.49 -66.27
CA MET A 1 31.39 -31.73 -66.47
C MET A 1 30.70 -31.67 -65.11
N ILE A 2 31.00 -30.62 -64.36
CA ILE A 2 30.63 -30.46 -62.97
C ILE A 2 29.59 -29.35 -62.90
N MET A 3 28.40 -29.69 -62.43
CA MET A 3 27.29 -28.76 -62.19
C MET A 3 27.43 -28.13 -60.81
N LEU A 4 27.63 -26.81 -60.75
CA LEU A 4 27.61 -26.00 -59.54
C LEU A 4 26.16 -25.62 -59.18
N SER A 5 25.66 -26.14 -58.09
CA SER A 5 24.38 -25.70 -57.50
C SER A 5 24.59 -24.53 -56.59
N ARG A 6 23.93 -23.41 -56.86
CA ARG A 6 23.91 -22.20 -56.04
C ARG A 6 22.92 -22.35 -54.90
N PHE A 7 23.40 -22.42 -53.65
CA PHE A 7 22.56 -22.26 -52.45
C PHE A 7 22.37 -20.75 -52.18
N ARG A 8 21.13 -20.27 -52.25
CA ARG A 8 20.72 -18.95 -51.79
C ARG A 8 20.33 -19.06 -50.33
N PHE A 9 21.13 -18.48 -49.42
CA PHE A 9 20.76 -18.22 -48.03
C PHE A 9 19.76 -17.07 -47.97
N TYR A 10 18.53 -17.33 -47.55
CA TYR A 10 17.58 -16.27 -47.12
C TYR A 10 17.83 -16.02 -45.66
N LEU A 11 18.41 -14.85 -45.34
CA LEU A 11 18.44 -14.29 -43.98
C LEU A 11 17.02 -13.74 -43.68
N LEU A 12 16.26 -14.45 -42.87
CA LEU A 12 15.04 -13.94 -42.25
C LEU A 12 15.46 -13.06 -41.07
N VAL A 13 15.40 -11.74 -41.28
CA VAL A 13 15.49 -10.76 -40.21
C VAL A 13 14.13 -10.76 -39.51
N LEU A 14 14.02 -11.46 -38.38
CA LEU A 14 12.91 -11.32 -37.45
C LEU A 14 13.10 -9.98 -36.71
N ALA A 15 12.51 -8.92 -37.20
CA ALA A 15 12.34 -7.68 -36.46
C ALA A 15 11.30 -7.92 -35.37
N GLY A 16 11.77 -8.27 -34.18
CA GLY A 16 10.94 -8.29 -32.98
C GLY A 16 10.45 -6.88 -32.67
N LEU A 17 9.22 -6.58 -33.05
CA LEU A 17 8.47 -5.44 -32.55
C LEU A 17 8.26 -5.62 -31.04
N LEU A 18 9.23 -5.22 -30.23
CA LEU A 18 9.02 -4.90 -28.83
C LEU A 18 8.05 -3.70 -28.80
N GLY A 19 6.77 -4.00 -28.75
CA GLY A 19 5.75 -2.99 -28.46
C GLY A 19 6.06 -2.38 -27.09
N PHE A 20 6.63 -1.19 -27.09
CA PHE A 20 6.62 -0.31 -25.93
C PHE A 20 5.15 0.01 -25.64
N HIS A 21 4.55 -0.77 -24.76
CA HIS A 21 3.32 -0.33 -24.12
C HIS A 21 3.73 0.87 -23.26
N ALA A 22 3.46 2.07 -23.77
CA ALA A 22 3.51 3.27 -22.95
C ALA A 22 2.64 2.98 -21.72
N ALA A 23 3.23 3.02 -20.54
CA ALA A 23 2.51 2.87 -19.29
C ALA A 23 1.64 4.12 -19.13
N THR A 24 0.45 4.07 -19.71
CA THR A 24 -0.54 5.13 -19.55
C THR A 24 -0.94 5.21 -18.09
N ALA A 25 -1.14 6.41 -17.59
CA ALA A 25 -1.82 6.64 -16.32
C ALA A 25 -3.14 5.86 -16.33
N GLN A 26 -3.54 5.30 -15.19
CA GLN A 26 -4.82 4.62 -15.11
C GLN A 26 -5.93 5.64 -15.33
N SER A 27 -6.64 5.53 -16.43
CA SER A 27 -7.79 6.40 -16.72
C SER A 27 -9.00 5.92 -15.91
N ALA A 28 -9.76 6.87 -15.36
CA ALA A 28 -11.03 6.56 -14.76
C ALA A 28 -11.99 5.96 -15.82
N ILE A 29 -12.77 4.97 -15.40
CA ILE A 29 -13.87 4.42 -16.22
C ILE A 29 -14.98 5.48 -16.25
N PRO A 30 -15.32 6.06 -17.40
CA PRO A 30 -16.33 7.11 -17.46
C PRO A 30 -17.73 6.56 -17.17
N ILE A 31 -18.53 7.34 -16.44
CA ILE A 31 -19.96 7.15 -16.27
C ILE A 31 -20.64 8.07 -17.29
N LEU A 32 -21.43 7.47 -18.18
CA LEU A 32 -22.13 8.18 -19.25
C LEU A 32 -23.53 8.59 -18.76
N SER A 33 -24.08 9.67 -19.33
CA SER A 33 -25.45 10.11 -19.01
C SER A 33 -26.53 9.09 -19.42
N THR A 34 -26.17 8.11 -20.24
CA THR A 34 -27.05 7.00 -20.68
C THR A 34 -26.93 5.76 -19.80
N ASP A 35 -25.96 5.71 -18.85
CA ASP A 35 -25.78 4.56 -17.98
C ASP A 35 -26.94 4.46 -16.99
N THR A 36 -27.53 3.29 -16.90
CA THR A 36 -28.49 2.94 -15.85
C THR A 36 -27.76 2.70 -14.53
N GLU A 37 -28.49 2.66 -13.42
CA GLU A 37 -27.93 2.26 -12.12
C GLU A 37 -27.20 0.91 -12.19
N GLN A 38 -27.80 -0.06 -12.89
CA GLN A 38 -27.22 -1.39 -13.06
C GLN A 38 -25.91 -1.34 -13.86
N ASP A 39 -25.82 -0.48 -14.89
CA ASP A 39 -24.60 -0.28 -15.67
C ASP A 39 -23.48 0.31 -14.80
N ILE A 40 -23.79 1.32 -13.99
CA ILE A 40 -22.84 1.96 -13.09
C ILE A 40 -22.30 0.95 -12.07
N ILE A 41 -23.17 0.19 -11.41
CA ILE A 41 -22.77 -0.84 -10.45
C ILE A 41 -21.97 -1.94 -11.14
N GLY A 42 -22.35 -2.33 -12.35
CA GLY A 42 -21.60 -3.28 -13.18
C GLY A 42 -20.20 -2.79 -13.54
N LYS A 43 -20.07 -1.51 -13.93
CA LYS A 43 -18.76 -0.87 -14.17
C LYS A 43 -17.90 -0.86 -12.90
N ALA A 44 -18.45 -0.50 -11.74
CA ALA A 44 -17.75 -0.52 -10.47
C ALA A 44 -17.27 -1.92 -10.08
N ALA A 45 -18.11 -2.95 -10.25
CA ALA A 45 -17.78 -4.33 -9.94
C ALA A 45 -16.71 -4.94 -10.86
N ASN A 46 -16.53 -4.39 -12.06
CA ASN A 46 -15.54 -4.80 -13.07
C ASN A 46 -14.34 -3.84 -13.16
N CYS A 47 -14.30 -2.79 -12.36
CA CYS A 47 -13.11 -1.96 -12.21
C CYS A 47 -12.02 -2.76 -11.51
N THR A 48 -10.83 -2.83 -12.11
CA THR A 48 -9.73 -3.71 -11.68
C THR A 48 -8.44 -2.95 -11.46
N PRO A 49 -7.54 -3.45 -10.61
CA PRO A 49 -6.23 -2.84 -10.43
C PRO A 49 -5.38 -2.92 -11.70
N SER A 50 -4.55 -1.93 -11.94
CA SER A 50 -3.40 -2.08 -12.82
C SER A 50 -2.43 -3.13 -12.27
N LEU A 51 -1.52 -3.65 -13.11
CA LEU A 51 -0.56 -4.66 -12.66
C LEU A 51 0.34 -4.18 -11.51
N ARG A 52 0.74 -2.88 -11.52
CA ARG A 52 1.53 -2.28 -10.42
C ARG A 52 0.73 -2.19 -9.12
N GLN A 53 -0.54 -1.77 -9.16
CA GLN A 53 -1.42 -1.72 -7.99
C GLN A 53 -1.72 -3.11 -7.45
N PHE A 54 -1.94 -4.09 -8.33
CA PHE A 54 -2.16 -5.48 -7.91
C PHE A 54 -0.94 -6.04 -7.16
N ARG A 55 0.28 -5.84 -7.70
CA ARG A 55 1.52 -6.26 -7.05
C ARG A 55 1.74 -5.54 -5.72
N TRP A 56 1.44 -4.26 -5.68
CA TRP A 56 1.52 -3.45 -4.48
C TRP A 56 0.57 -3.95 -3.38
N GLN A 57 -0.70 -4.23 -3.69
CA GLN A 57 -1.64 -4.81 -2.72
C GLN A 57 -1.17 -6.18 -2.19
N GLN A 58 -0.46 -6.96 -3.00
CA GLN A 58 0.12 -8.24 -2.57
C GLN A 58 1.29 -8.11 -1.58
N LEU A 59 1.88 -6.94 -1.43
CA LEU A 59 2.93 -6.69 -0.43
C LEU A 59 2.36 -6.79 1.00
N GLU A 60 1.16 -6.30 1.22
CA GLU A 60 0.47 -6.18 2.52
C GLU A 60 1.19 -5.27 3.51
N LEU A 61 2.52 -5.38 3.60
CA LEU A 61 3.38 -4.69 4.57
C LEU A 61 4.53 -4.00 3.86
N THR A 62 4.65 -2.70 4.12
CA THR A 62 5.78 -1.85 3.71
C THR A 62 6.36 -1.17 4.95
N ALA A 63 7.68 -1.01 5.03
CA ALA A 63 8.33 -0.20 6.06
C ALA A 63 8.54 1.23 5.57
N PHE A 64 8.38 2.19 6.47
CA PHE A 64 8.86 3.54 6.30
C PHE A 64 10.09 3.74 7.18
N PHE A 65 11.15 4.34 6.66
CA PHE A 65 12.29 4.78 7.44
C PHE A 65 12.36 6.29 7.43
N HIS A 66 11.88 6.91 8.53
CA HIS A 66 12.09 8.33 8.78
C HIS A 66 13.46 8.52 9.41
N PHE A 67 14.39 9.01 8.61
CA PHE A 67 15.74 9.33 9.04
C PHE A 67 16.22 10.60 8.33
N GLY A 68 16.95 11.45 9.03
CA GLY A 68 17.39 12.71 8.48
C GLY A 68 17.92 13.65 9.55
N ILE A 69 18.05 14.95 9.22
CA ILE A 69 18.53 15.94 10.17
C ILE A 69 17.63 16.05 11.40
N ASN A 70 16.34 15.78 11.29
CA ASN A 70 15.39 15.80 12.39
C ASN A 70 15.73 14.76 13.47
N THR A 71 16.26 13.59 13.10
CA THR A 71 16.80 12.61 14.06
C THR A 71 17.88 13.22 14.96
N PHE A 72 18.74 14.08 14.41
CA PHE A 72 19.86 14.67 15.13
C PHE A 72 19.47 15.90 15.94
N THR A 73 18.48 16.66 15.48
CA THR A 73 17.96 17.85 16.17
C THR A 73 16.81 17.55 17.13
N ASP A 74 16.39 16.28 17.24
CA ASP A 74 15.32 15.82 18.13
C ASP A 74 13.97 16.51 17.82
N ARG A 75 13.61 16.58 16.53
CA ARG A 75 12.40 17.25 16.01
C ARG A 75 11.61 16.33 15.12
N GLU A 76 10.29 16.51 15.11
CA GLU A 76 9.40 15.89 14.12
C GLU A 76 9.42 16.68 12.80
N TRP A 77 9.39 17.99 12.89
CA TRP A 77 9.42 18.90 11.74
C TRP A 77 10.54 19.94 11.93
N GLY A 78 11.55 19.85 11.09
CA GLY A 78 12.57 20.87 11.01
C GLY A 78 12.05 22.16 10.39
N ASP A 79 12.77 23.24 10.56
CA ASP A 79 12.42 24.57 10.03
C ASP A 79 13.17 24.94 8.74
N GLY A 80 14.03 24.04 8.25
CA GLY A 80 14.83 24.23 7.04
C GLY A 80 16.10 25.06 7.27
N LYS A 81 16.48 25.30 8.54
CA LYS A 81 17.66 26.07 8.94
C LYS A 81 18.56 25.28 9.89
N GLU A 82 18.35 23.98 9.94
CA GLU A 82 19.12 23.08 10.79
C GLU A 82 20.61 23.15 10.43
N ASP A 83 21.45 23.16 11.45
CA ASP A 83 22.90 23.00 11.28
C ASP A 83 23.20 21.55 10.86
N ILE A 84 23.39 21.34 9.57
CA ILE A 84 23.64 20.02 8.97
C ILE A 84 24.98 19.40 9.41
N SER A 85 25.88 20.19 10.04
CA SER A 85 27.11 19.64 10.63
C SER A 85 26.84 18.66 11.78
N GLN A 86 25.63 18.69 12.36
CA GLN A 86 25.20 17.72 13.37
C GLN A 86 24.89 16.34 12.78
N PHE A 87 24.65 16.25 11.46
CA PHE A 87 24.33 14.97 10.81
C PHE A 87 25.57 14.11 10.63
N ASN A 88 25.80 13.20 11.58
CA ASN A 88 26.95 12.29 11.53
C ASN A 88 26.66 10.96 12.25
N PRO A 89 25.85 10.08 11.67
CA PRO A 89 25.59 8.76 12.25
C PRO A 89 26.89 7.95 12.34
N SER A 90 27.19 7.44 13.56
CA SER A 90 28.49 6.80 13.84
C SER A 90 28.57 5.34 13.42
N LYS A 91 27.42 4.66 13.27
CA LYS A 91 27.33 3.20 13.06
C LYS A 91 26.33 2.82 11.96
N LEU A 92 25.95 3.77 11.10
CA LEU A 92 24.90 3.53 10.11
C LEU A 92 25.15 2.23 9.33
N ASP A 93 24.16 1.34 9.37
CA ASP A 93 24.11 0.09 8.62
C ASP A 93 22.74 -0.09 7.94
N ALA A 94 22.63 0.39 6.71
CA ALA A 94 21.40 0.25 5.93
C ALA A 94 21.01 -1.21 5.66
N ARG A 95 21.95 -2.15 5.69
CA ARG A 95 21.67 -3.58 5.56
C ARG A 95 20.96 -4.11 6.82
N GLU A 96 21.34 -3.59 7.98
CA GLU A 96 20.67 -3.93 9.24
C GLU A 96 19.21 -3.45 9.21
N TRP A 97 18.93 -2.21 8.76
CA TRP A 97 17.57 -1.69 8.63
C TRP A 97 16.70 -2.58 7.76
N VAL A 98 17.19 -2.91 6.55
CA VAL A 98 16.48 -3.73 5.58
C VAL A 98 16.27 -5.15 6.09
N ARG A 99 17.28 -5.73 6.75
CA ARG A 99 17.18 -7.06 7.36
C ARG A 99 16.13 -7.10 8.47
N VAL A 100 16.11 -6.12 9.38
CA VAL A 100 15.10 -6.02 10.44
C VAL A 100 13.68 -5.95 9.85
N ALA A 101 13.47 -5.11 8.85
CA ALA A 101 12.19 -5.04 8.15
C ALA A 101 11.80 -6.38 7.49
N LYS A 102 12.74 -7.02 6.80
CA LYS A 102 12.52 -8.32 6.13
C LYS A 102 12.20 -9.43 7.14
N GLU A 103 12.93 -9.50 8.26
CA GLU A 103 12.69 -10.46 9.34
C GLU A 103 11.32 -10.26 9.99
N ALA A 104 10.80 -9.02 10.04
CA ALA A 104 9.42 -8.72 10.42
C ALA A 104 8.39 -9.15 9.39
N GLY A 105 8.80 -9.65 8.22
CA GLY A 105 7.92 -10.08 7.12
C GLY A 105 7.44 -8.95 6.21
N ILE A 106 8.06 -7.79 6.30
CA ILE A 106 7.88 -6.66 5.39
C ILE A 106 8.56 -6.98 4.05
N ARG A 107 8.03 -6.47 2.95
CA ARG A 107 8.48 -6.80 1.60
C ARG A 107 9.01 -5.62 0.80
N GLN A 108 8.80 -4.42 1.29
CA GLN A 108 9.22 -3.17 0.64
C GLN A 108 9.60 -2.15 1.71
N VAL A 109 10.53 -1.28 1.36
CA VAL A 109 10.98 -0.16 2.20
C VAL A 109 10.79 1.13 1.44
N ILE A 110 10.31 2.17 2.10
CA ILE A 110 10.29 3.55 1.62
C ILE A 110 11.21 4.36 2.53
N LEU A 111 12.16 5.08 1.94
CA LEU A 111 13.07 5.96 2.67
C LEU A 111 12.64 7.42 2.50
N THR A 112 12.60 8.20 3.58
CA THR A 112 12.45 9.65 3.50
C THR A 112 13.72 10.29 2.92
N ALA A 113 13.86 10.25 1.59
CA ALA A 113 15.05 10.80 0.94
C ALA A 113 15.21 12.31 1.20
N LYS A 114 14.09 13.06 1.26
CA LYS A 114 14.03 14.47 1.68
C LYS A 114 12.71 14.72 2.40
N HIS A 115 12.77 15.14 3.67
CA HIS A 115 11.60 15.57 4.44
C HIS A 115 11.31 17.06 4.26
N HIS A 116 10.35 17.64 5.01
CA HIS A 116 9.91 19.04 4.91
C HIS A 116 11.00 20.07 5.22
N ASP A 117 12.00 19.68 6.01
CA ASP A 117 13.19 20.52 6.29
C ASP A 117 14.05 20.78 5.05
N GLY A 118 13.88 19.99 3.99
CA GLY A 118 14.63 20.11 2.74
C GLY A 118 15.98 19.41 2.72
N PHE A 119 16.39 18.74 3.83
CA PHE A 119 17.65 18.01 3.89
C PHE A 119 17.63 16.75 3.04
N CYS A 120 18.57 16.64 2.10
CA CYS A 120 18.67 15.52 1.17
C CYS A 120 19.65 14.46 1.67
N LEU A 121 19.19 13.21 1.80
CA LEU A 121 20.01 12.05 2.20
C LEU A 121 20.88 11.48 1.05
N TRP A 122 20.95 12.17 -0.07
CA TRP A 122 21.82 11.87 -1.22
C TRP A 122 22.58 13.12 -1.64
N PRO A 123 23.73 13.01 -2.31
CA PRO A 123 24.52 14.15 -2.77
C PRO A 123 23.85 14.85 -3.97
N SER A 124 22.70 15.50 -3.71
CA SER A 124 21.99 16.25 -4.73
C SER A 124 22.81 17.41 -5.27
N ARG A 125 22.77 17.64 -6.57
CA ARG A 125 23.45 18.76 -7.24
C ARG A 125 22.63 20.04 -7.22
N TYR A 126 21.43 20.01 -6.65
CA TYR A 126 20.43 21.07 -6.77
C TYR A 126 20.17 21.80 -5.46
N THR A 127 20.87 21.43 -4.39
CA THR A 127 20.80 22.10 -3.09
C THR A 127 22.10 21.93 -2.33
N GLU A 128 22.44 22.94 -1.50
CA GLU A 128 23.53 22.85 -0.53
C GLU A 128 23.10 22.13 0.78
N HIS A 129 21.77 21.99 1.00
CA HIS A 129 21.20 21.34 2.17
C HIS A 129 21.13 19.81 1.95
N THR A 130 22.30 19.18 1.91
CA THR A 130 22.49 17.80 1.50
C THR A 130 23.59 17.11 2.31
N ILE A 131 23.51 15.80 2.35
CA ILE A 131 24.50 14.93 3.03
C ILE A 131 25.93 15.17 2.55
N ALA A 132 26.14 15.65 1.32
CA ALA A 132 27.47 15.98 0.79
C ALA A 132 28.18 17.11 1.57
N HIS A 133 27.45 17.92 2.32
CA HIS A 133 27.99 19.01 3.12
C HIS A 133 27.98 18.71 4.63
N THR A 134 27.90 17.44 5.01
CA THR A 134 27.93 16.97 6.38
C THR A 134 29.26 16.28 6.70
N PRO A 135 29.61 16.10 8.00
CA PRO A 135 30.77 15.30 8.40
C PRO A 135 30.64 13.80 8.06
N TYR A 136 29.42 13.32 7.79
CA TYR A 136 29.20 11.91 7.52
C TYR A 136 30.02 11.44 6.33
N LYS A 137 30.90 10.45 6.56
CA LYS A 137 31.84 9.90 5.56
C LYS A 137 32.63 10.99 4.82
N ASP A 138 33.01 12.05 5.53
CA ASP A 138 33.75 13.20 4.98
C ASP A 138 33.05 13.84 3.76
N GLY A 139 31.71 13.93 3.79
CA GLY A 139 30.89 14.44 2.68
C GLY A 139 30.67 13.47 1.52
N HIS A 140 31.12 12.22 1.63
CA HIS A 140 30.95 11.18 0.60
C HIS A 140 29.81 10.20 0.91
N GLY A 141 28.93 10.52 1.87
CA GLY A 141 27.77 9.71 2.22
C GLY A 141 26.67 9.77 1.16
N ASP A 142 25.96 8.67 0.99
CA ASP A 142 24.75 8.56 0.16
C ASP A 142 23.85 7.46 0.75
N ILE A 143 22.97 7.86 1.69
CA ILE A 143 22.09 6.90 2.41
C ILE A 143 21.02 6.35 1.46
N VAL A 144 20.58 7.11 0.47
CA VAL A 144 19.65 6.62 -0.55
C VAL A 144 20.28 5.43 -1.30
N ARG A 145 21.55 5.55 -1.65
CA ARG A 145 22.33 4.47 -2.28
C ARG A 145 22.45 3.26 -1.36
N GLU A 146 22.83 3.49 -0.11
CA GLU A 146 23.04 2.43 0.85
C GLU A 146 21.77 1.61 1.10
N VAL A 147 20.61 2.27 1.25
CA VAL A 147 19.31 1.60 1.44
C VAL A 147 18.83 0.92 0.15
N ALA A 148 18.95 1.58 -1.01
CA ALA A 148 18.57 1.00 -2.29
C ALA A 148 19.35 -0.29 -2.58
N ASP A 149 20.68 -0.25 -2.42
CA ASP A 149 21.54 -1.40 -2.66
C ASP A 149 21.24 -2.54 -1.66
N ALA A 150 20.95 -2.21 -0.39
CA ALA A 150 20.53 -3.20 0.60
C ALA A 150 19.19 -3.86 0.23
N CYS A 151 18.18 -3.08 -0.17
CA CYS A 151 16.90 -3.61 -0.62
C CYS A 151 17.06 -4.53 -1.84
N HIS A 152 17.81 -4.12 -2.85
CA HIS A 152 18.04 -4.93 -4.05
C HIS A 152 18.79 -6.23 -3.74
N ALA A 153 19.81 -6.17 -2.86
CA ALA A 153 20.56 -7.35 -2.44
C ALA A 153 19.70 -8.36 -1.68
N GLU A 154 18.74 -7.88 -0.88
CA GLU A 154 17.81 -8.69 -0.10
C GLU A 154 16.55 -9.11 -0.87
N GLY A 155 16.38 -8.67 -2.12
CA GLY A 155 15.21 -8.94 -2.95
C GLY A 155 13.94 -8.26 -2.43
N MET A 156 14.09 -7.13 -1.73
CA MET A 156 12.99 -6.29 -1.27
C MET A 156 12.70 -5.16 -2.25
N GLY A 157 11.46 -4.69 -2.28
CA GLY A 157 11.09 -3.47 -2.99
C GLY A 157 11.74 -2.25 -2.34
N PHE A 158 12.10 -1.26 -3.17
CA PHE A 158 12.63 0.03 -2.74
C PHE A 158 11.76 1.18 -3.22
N GLY A 159 11.38 2.06 -2.32
CA GLY A 159 10.64 3.29 -2.60
C GLY A 159 11.33 4.51 -2.00
N VAL A 160 10.96 5.66 -2.52
CA VAL A 160 11.46 6.96 -2.05
C VAL A 160 10.30 7.87 -1.68
N TYR A 161 10.40 8.50 -0.51
CA TYR A 161 9.61 9.65 -0.14
C TYR A 161 10.40 10.90 -0.49
N LEU A 162 9.81 11.77 -1.28
CA LEU A 162 10.35 13.09 -1.61
C LEU A 162 9.30 14.13 -1.26
N SER A 163 9.50 14.85 -0.15
CA SER A 163 8.56 15.88 0.28
C SER A 163 8.39 16.96 -0.79
N PRO A 164 7.16 17.22 -1.26
CA PRO A 164 6.87 18.38 -2.08
C PRO A 164 7.06 19.70 -1.33
N TRP A 165 6.74 19.72 -0.04
CA TRP A 165 7.02 20.86 0.82
C TRP A 165 8.51 20.94 1.14
N ASP A 166 9.08 22.15 1.07
CA ASP A 166 10.50 22.41 1.28
C ASP A 166 10.69 23.74 2.04
N ARG A 167 11.12 23.63 3.28
CA ARG A 167 11.27 24.76 4.19
C ARG A 167 12.67 25.41 4.08
N ASN A 168 13.59 24.79 3.35
CA ASN A 168 14.94 25.30 3.12
C ASN A 168 15.06 26.04 1.78
N SER A 169 14.45 25.52 0.69
CA SER A 169 14.68 26.02 -0.65
C SER A 169 14.18 27.45 -0.84
N PRO A 170 15.04 28.41 -1.23
CA PRO A 170 14.61 29.78 -1.55
C PRO A 170 13.74 29.86 -2.81
N ALA A 171 13.71 28.80 -3.64
CA ALA A 171 12.85 28.73 -4.81
C ALA A 171 11.40 28.36 -4.46
N TYR A 172 11.15 27.80 -3.25
CA TYR A 172 9.82 27.42 -2.83
C TYR A 172 8.86 28.63 -2.79
N GLY A 173 7.68 28.48 -3.36
CA GLY A 173 6.72 29.57 -3.53
C GLY A 173 6.89 30.37 -4.85
N ASP A 174 7.97 30.10 -5.63
CA ASP A 174 8.07 30.45 -7.06
C ASP A 174 7.78 29.16 -7.84
N SER A 175 6.53 28.99 -8.27
CA SER A 175 6.07 27.70 -8.80
C SER A 175 6.87 27.21 -9.99
N ALA A 176 7.30 28.08 -10.88
CA ALA A 176 8.08 27.69 -12.06
C ALA A 176 9.48 27.20 -11.66
N LYS A 177 10.16 27.95 -10.80
CA LYS A 177 11.51 27.57 -10.35
C LYS A 177 11.54 26.34 -9.50
N TYR A 178 10.65 26.26 -8.50
CA TYR A 178 10.63 25.15 -7.59
C TYR A 178 10.20 23.85 -8.27
N ASN A 179 9.15 23.87 -9.10
CA ASN A 179 8.73 22.66 -9.82
C ASN A 179 9.85 22.14 -10.75
N ASN A 180 10.63 23.03 -11.36
CA ASN A 180 11.79 22.61 -12.16
C ASN A 180 12.90 22.01 -11.28
N LEU A 181 13.21 22.62 -10.14
CA LEU A 181 14.14 22.09 -9.14
C LEU A 181 13.72 20.70 -8.67
N PHE A 182 12.46 20.55 -8.30
CA PHE A 182 11.89 19.28 -7.83
C PHE A 182 11.97 18.18 -8.90
N MET A 183 11.69 18.52 -10.16
CA MET A 183 11.85 17.61 -11.31
C MET A 183 13.28 17.10 -11.45
N HIS A 184 14.27 17.96 -11.21
CA HIS A 184 15.68 17.55 -11.26
C HIS A 184 16.03 16.62 -10.09
N MET A 185 15.64 16.94 -8.86
CA MET A 185 15.81 16.07 -7.67
C MET A 185 15.14 14.71 -7.87
N LEU A 186 13.90 14.73 -8.37
CA LEU A 186 13.16 13.50 -8.67
C LEU A 186 13.87 12.68 -9.77
N THR A 187 14.46 13.35 -10.78
CA THR A 187 15.23 12.66 -11.82
C THR A 187 16.47 11.97 -11.24
N GLU A 188 17.20 12.63 -10.33
CA GLU A 188 18.33 11.98 -9.63
C GLU A 188 17.90 10.71 -8.93
N LEU A 189 16.80 10.76 -8.15
CA LEU A 189 16.30 9.62 -7.40
C LEU A 189 15.83 8.47 -8.32
N LEU A 190 15.21 8.77 -9.45
CA LEU A 190 14.66 7.78 -10.36
C LEU A 190 15.67 7.19 -11.34
N THR A 191 16.89 7.78 -11.47
CA THR A 191 17.89 7.32 -12.45
C THR A 191 19.15 6.75 -11.81
N ASN A 192 19.50 7.17 -10.59
CA ASN A 192 20.79 6.82 -10.01
C ASN A 192 20.74 5.56 -9.10
N TYR A 193 19.59 5.13 -8.63
CA TYR A 193 19.44 4.14 -7.56
C TYR A 193 18.81 2.82 -8.00
N GLY A 194 18.86 2.53 -9.30
CA GLY A 194 18.30 1.31 -9.87
C GLY A 194 16.78 1.33 -9.91
N ARG A 195 16.15 0.22 -9.59
CA ARG A 195 14.70 0.10 -9.60
C ARG A 195 14.10 0.79 -8.39
N VAL A 196 13.10 1.65 -8.65
CA VAL A 196 12.24 2.27 -7.64
C VAL A 196 10.83 1.70 -7.81
N ASP A 197 10.30 1.09 -6.75
CA ASP A 197 8.99 0.42 -6.78
C ASP A 197 7.85 1.34 -6.34
N GLU A 198 8.16 2.38 -5.55
CA GLU A 198 7.17 3.34 -5.08
C GLU A 198 7.78 4.74 -4.94
N VAL A 199 7.01 5.76 -5.36
CA VAL A 199 7.30 7.17 -5.09
C VAL A 199 6.17 7.71 -4.22
N TRP A 200 6.54 8.17 -3.04
CA TRP A 200 5.61 8.66 -2.04
C TRP A 200 5.69 10.18 -1.91
N PHE A 201 4.57 10.85 -2.16
CA PHE A 201 4.44 12.30 -2.04
C PHE A 201 3.55 12.67 -0.88
N ASP A 202 4.07 13.45 0.04
CA ASP A 202 3.33 13.99 1.17
C ASP A 202 2.29 15.03 0.73
N GLY A 203 1.16 15.07 1.44
CA GLY A 203 0.09 16.05 1.21
C GLY A 203 0.32 17.39 1.89
N ALA A 204 1.31 17.51 2.77
CA ALA A 204 1.60 18.75 3.47
C ALA A 204 2.02 19.86 2.49
N ASN A 205 1.41 21.05 2.62
CA ASN A 205 1.66 22.21 1.81
C ASN A 205 1.68 23.48 2.66
N GLY A 206 2.77 23.64 3.42
CA GLY A 206 3.01 24.82 4.23
C GLY A 206 3.73 25.93 3.48
N GLU A 207 4.11 26.98 4.20
CA GLU A 207 4.90 28.08 3.68
C GLU A 207 6.39 27.71 3.60
N GLY A 208 7.08 28.25 2.60
CA GLY A 208 8.53 28.17 2.49
C GLY A 208 9.24 29.33 3.20
N PRO A 209 10.57 29.43 3.03
CA PRO A 209 11.38 30.48 3.69
C PRO A 209 10.94 31.92 3.38
N ASN A 210 10.24 32.11 2.27
CA ASN A 210 9.74 33.41 1.80
C ASN A 210 8.29 33.69 2.21
N GLY A 211 7.68 32.84 3.08
CA GLY A 211 6.30 32.97 3.54
C GLY A 211 5.24 32.67 2.47
N LYS A 212 5.62 31.98 1.37
CA LYS A 212 4.70 31.65 0.29
C LYS A 212 4.46 30.14 0.25
N LYS A 213 3.22 29.77 -0.12
CA LYS A 213 2.88 28.39 -0.48
C LYS A 213 3.21 28.11 -1.94
N GLN A 214 3.45 26.85 -2.26
CA GLN A 214 3.82 26.35 -3.57
C GLN A 214 2.58 25.80 -4.30
N VAL A 215 2.51 26.00 -5.60
CA VAL A 215 1.62 25.27 -6.48
C VAL A 215 2.42 24.15 -7.14
N TYR A 216 2.09 22.89 -6.84
CA TYR A 216 2.82 21.72 -7.30
C TYR A 216 2.39 21.29 -8.70
N ALA A 217 3.37 20.88 -9.53
CA ALA A 217 3.14 20.37 -10.89
C ALA A 217 3.05 18.84 -10.89
N PHE A 218 2.15 18.27 -10.09
CA PHE A 218 2.05 16.82 -9.89
C PHE A 218 1.94 16.02 -11.19
N GLU A 219 1.17 16.49 -12.16
CA GLU A 219 1.03 15.76 -13.41
C GLU A 219 2.35 15.64 -14.17
N ALA A 220 3.15 16.71 -14.24
CA ALA A 220 4.47 16.65 -14.83
C ALA A 220 5.37 15.64 -14.09
N TRP A 221 5.26 15.57 -12.76
CA TRP A 221 5.99 14.62 -11.95
C TRP A 221 5.51 13.18 -12.20
N TYR A 222 4.20 12.95 -12.33
CA TYR A 222 3.67 11.62 -12.69
C TYR A 222 4.17 11.16 -14.06
N HIS A 223 4.17 12.03 -15.06
CA HIS A 223 4.71 11.71 -16.38
C HIS A 223 6.20 11.38 -16.33
N LEU A 224 6.98 12.08 -15.52
CA LEU A 224 8.40 11.77 -15.32
C LEU A 224 8.58 10.37 -14.71
N ILE A 225 7.86 10.07 -13.62
CA ILE A 225 7.93 8.77 -12.96
C ILE A 225 7.51 7.66 -13.92
N ARG A 226 6.42 7.83 -14.66
CA ARG A 226 5.95 6.82 -15.63
C ARG A 226 6.96 6.55 -16.73
N ARG A 227 7.72 7.57 -17.13
CA ARG A 227 8.77 7.42 -18.16
C ARG A 227 10.01 6.72 -17.61
N LEU A 228 10.45 7.06 -16.38
CA LEU A 228 11.71 6.57 -15.82
C LEU A 228 11.53 5.26 -15.04
N GLN A 229 10.43 5.12 -14.33
CA GLN A 229 10.09 3.95 -13.50
C GLN A 229 8.62 3.53 -13.75
N PRO A 230 8.29 2.94 -14.91
CA PRO A 230 6.90 2.69 -15.33
C PRO A 230 6.15 1.72 -14.41
N GLN A 231 6.86 0.92 -13.62
CA GLN A 231 6.26 -0.03 -12.68
C GLN A 231 6.09 0.55 -11.27
N ALA A 232 6.66 1.72 -10.99
CA ALA A 232 6.52 2.34 -9.69
C ALA A 232 5.07 2.73 -9.40
N VAL A 233 4.64 2.51 -8.17
CA VAL A 233 3.41 3.06 -7.61
C VAL A 233 3.67 4.52 -7.21
N ILE A 234 2.71 5.39 -7.45
CA ILE A 234 2.74 6.77 -6.97
C ILE A 234 1.68 6.90 -5.88
N ALA A 235 2.13 7.10 -4.65
CA ALA A 235 1.28 7.04 -3.47
C ALA A 235 1.00 8.40 -2.86
N VAL A 236 -0.10 8.48 -2.15
CA VAL A 236 -0.72 9.56 -1.40
C VAL A 236 -1.14 10.72 -2.29
N MET A 237 -0.24 11.64 -2.61
CA MET A 237 -0.49 12.67 -3.63
C MET A 237 -0.18 12.12 -5.01
N GLY A 238 -0.76 10.97 -5.34
CA GLY A 238 -0.50 10.21 -6.56
C GLY A 238 -1.72 9.43 -7.03
N PRO A 239 -1.69 9.01 -8.31
CA PRO A 239 -2.86 8.42 -8.96
C PRO A 239 -3.08 6.94 -8.68
N ASP A 240 -2.14 6.24 -8.01
CA ASP A 240 -2.22 4.79 -7.89
C ASP A 240 -2.75 4.34 -6.52
N VAL A 241 -2.39 5.05 -5.46
CA VAL A 241 -2.69 4.69 -4.07
C VAL A 241 -3.07 5.94 -3.30
N ARG A 242 -4.14 5.86 -2.52
CA ARG A 242 -4.58 6.94 -1.65
C ARG A 242 -4.19 6.68 -0.20
N TRP A 243 -3.99 7.78 0.50
CA TRP A 243 -3.91 7.74 1.94
C TRP A 243 -5.28 7.36 2.56
N VAL A 244 -5.27 6.59 3.64
CA VAL A 244 -6.51 6.19 4.32
C VAL A 244 -7.22 7.36 5.02
N GLY A 245 -6.49 8.42 5.33
CA GLY A 245 -7.01 9.64 5.93
C GLY A 245 -6.65 9.84 7.41
N THR A 246 -5.93 8.91 8.03
CA THR A 246 -5.42 9.01 9.40
C THR A 246 -4.09 8.28 9.53
N GLU A 247 -3.26 8.71 10.47
CA GLU A 247 -1.96 8.10 10.81
C GLU A 247 -2.07 7.11 11.99
N SER A 248 -3.26 6.53 12.17
CA SER A 248 -3.55 5.70 13.35
C SER A 248 -3.30 4.20 13.13
N GLY A 249 -3.00 3.76 11.91
CA GLY A 249 -2.94 2.35 11.56
C GLY A 249 -4.31 1.69 11.41
N VAL A 250 -5.39 2.48 11.31
CA VAL A 250 -6.78 1.98 11.27
C VAL A 250 -7.45 2.35 9.95
N GLY A 251 -7.81 1.35 9.16
CA GLY A 251 -8.62 1.49 7.96
C GLY A 251 -10.11 1.49 8.24
N ARG A 252 -10.92 1.84 7.23
CA ARG A 252 -12.39 1.85 7.33
C ARG A 252 -12.95 0.48 7.60
N LEU A 253 -14.10 0.43 8.26
CA LEU A 253 -14.86 -0.82 8.40
C LEU A 253 -15.37 -1.32 7.04
N THR A 254 -15.76 -0.40 6.16
CA THR A 254 -16.16 -0.67 4.77
C THR A 254 -15.15 -0.04 3.83
N GLU A 255 -14.19 -0.82 3.34
CA GLU A 255 -13.09 -0.33 2.52
C GLU A 255 -13.21 -0.83 1.08
N TRP A 256 -13.43 0.10 0.16
CA TRP A 256 -13.49 -0.13 -1.27
C TRP A 256 -12.20 0.31 -1.95
N SER A 257 -11.70 -0.53 -2.85
CA SER A 257 -10.63 -0.12 -3.77
C SER A 257 -11.18 0.62 -4.99
N VAL A 258 -12.47 0.53 -5.28
CA VAL A 258 -13.12 1.27 -6.36
C VAL A 258 -13.85 2.46 -5.79
N LEU A 259 -13.40 3.65 -6.17
CA LEU A 259 -13.97 4.92 -5.71
C LEU A 259 -14.63 5.72 -6.83
N PRO A 260 -15.68 6.47 -6.51
CA PRO A 260 -16.25 7.48 -7.39
C PRO A 260 -15.28 8.65 -7.55
N VAL A 261 -15.13 9.15 -8.77
CA VAL A 261 -14.38 10.37 -9.06
C VAL A 261 -15.26 11.36 -9.81
N ASN A 262 -15.19 12.64 -9.42
CA ASN A 262 -15.97 13.70 -10.05
C ASN A 262 -15.26 14.30 -11.26
N ALA A 263 -13.99 14.01 -11.44
CA ALA A 263 -13.22 14.33 -12.63
C ALA A 263 -12.71 13.04 -13.27
N SER A 264 -12.71 13.01 -14.59
CA SER A 264 -12.10 11.94 -15.37
C SER A 264 -10.57 11.98 -15.31
N GLU A 265 -9.99 13.03 -14.75
CA GLU A 265 -8.56 13.32 -14.73
C GLU A 265 -7.99 13.28 -13.32
N GLN A 266 -6.80 12.70 -13.21
CA GLN A 266 -6.04 12.57 -11.95
C GLN A 266 -5.66 13.91 -11.31
N GLU A 267 -5.49 14.96 -12.13
CA GLU A 267 -5.26 16.33 -11.66
C GLU A 267 -6.28 16.80 -10.62
N SER A 268 -7.55 16.46 -10.81
CA SER A 268 -8.60 16.87 -9.86
C SER A 268 -8.55 16.13 -8.55
N ILE A 269 -8.05 14.88 -8.53
CA ILE A 269 -7.89 14.11 -7.29
C ILE A 269 -6.77 14.72 -6.48
N ALA A 270 -5.62 15.00 -7.13
CA ALA A 270 -4.49 15.65 -6.52
C ALA A 270 -4.81 17.11 -6.10
N ALA A 271 -5.51 17.88 -6.95
CA ALA A 271 -5.89 19.26 -6.66
C ALA A 271 -6.89 19.36 -5.48
N ASN A 272 -7.80 18.40 -5.33
CA ASN A 272 -8.72 18.36 -4.20
C ASN A 272 -8.02 18.00 -2.90
N SER A 273 -6.97 17.16 -2.95
CA SER A 273 -6.13 16.84 -1.78
C SER A 273 -5.27 18.01 -1.31
N GLN A 274 -4.98 18.99 -2.20
CA GLN A 274 -4.18 20.18 -1.85
C GLN A 274 -4.97 21.34 -1.25
N LYS A 275 -6.29 21.32 -1.33
CA LYS A 275 -7.12 22.49 -0.96
C LYS A 275 -7.14 22.82 0.53
N ASP A 276 -6.77 21.85 1.38
CA ASP A 276 -6.70 22.07 2.82
C ASP A 276 -5.32 21.67 3.33
N ALA A 277 -4.54 22.64 3.80
CA ALA A 277 -3.27 22.42 4.50
C ALA A 277 -3.45 21.66 5.83
N THR A 278 -4.66 21.62 6.33
CA THR A 278 -5.18 20.62 7.24
C THR A 278 -6.01 19.70 6.38
N PHE A 279 -5.46 18.55 6.04
CA PHE A 279 -6.21 17.46 5.44
C PHE A 279 -7.23 16.99 6.48
N ALA A 280 -8.27 17.79 6.65
CA ALA A 280 -9.47 17.31 7.29
C ALA A 280 -10.21 16.51 6.21
N PRO A 281 -10.31 15.20 6.35
CA PRO A 281 -11.11 14.41 5.43
C PRO A 281 -12.52 15.02 5.43
N ILE A 282 -13.09 15.19 4.24
CA ILE A 282 -14.48 15.58 4.10
C ILE A 282 -15.29 14.49 4.79
N GLY A 283 -15.85 14.79 5.96
CA GLY A 283 -16.48 13.83 6.84
C GLY A 283 -15.49 13.00 7.67
N ASN A 284 -16.02 12.12 8.49
CA ASN A 284 -15.21 11.17 9.25
C ASN A 284 -14.78 10.02 8.31
N MET A 285 -13.61 10.16 7.69
CA MET A 285 -13.09 9.15 6.77
C MET A 285 -12.97 7.75 7.39
N MET A 286 -12.94 7.65 8.73
CA MET A 286 -12.93 6.36 9.42
C MET A 286 -14.26 5.60 9.32
N ASN A 287 -15.39 6.30 9.17
CA ASN A 287 -16.74 5.72 9.23
C ASN A 287 -17.49 5.79 7.90
N GLU A 288 -16.95 6.50 6.89
CA GLU A 288 -17.64 6.65 5.61
C GLU A 288 -17.40 5.47 4.68
N ASP A 289 -18.45 5.02 4.04
CA ASP A 289 -18.41 4.08 2.91
C ASP A 289 -18.19 4.87 1.60
N LEU A 290 -16.91 5.14 1.30
CA LEU A 290 -16.52 5.96 0.14
C LEU A 290 -16.91 5.37 -1.21
N GLY A 291 -17.13 4.06 -1.28
CA GLY A 291 -17.55 3.37 -2.48
C GLY A 291 -19.00 2.92 -2.46
N SER A 292 -19.86 3.48 -1.59
CA SER A 292 -21.28 3.08 -1.52
C SER A 292 -22.00 3.23 -2.85
N ARG A 293 -23.05 2.43 -3.07
CA ARG A 293 -23.88 2.53 -4.29
C ARG A 293 -24.38 3.96 -4.48
N MET A 294 -24.80 4.63 -3.41
CA MET A 294 -25.28 6.01 -3.48
C MET A 294 -24.20 6.97 -4.01
N GLN A 295 -22.97 6.84 -3.57
CA GLN A 295 -21.86 7.68 -4.05
C GLN A 295 -21.47 7.34 -5.48
N LEU A 296 -21.47 6.06 -5.86
CA LEU A 296 -21.19 5.62 -7.24
C LEU A 296 -22.19 6.23 -8.23
N LEU A 297 -23.46 6.32 -7.87
CA LEU A 297 -24.51 6.88 -8.73
C LEU A 297 -24.40 8.40 -8.96
N GLN A 298 -23.62 9.09 -8.14
CA GLN A 298 -23.36 10.54 -8.27
C GLN A 298 -22.03 10.85 -8.98
N ALA A 299 -21.24 9.83 -9.29
CA ALA A 299 -19.91 9.98 -9.86
C ALA A 299 -19.93 10.27 -11.36
N LYS A 300 -18.88 10.93 -11.86
CA LYS A 300 -18.60 11.09 -13.30
C LYS A 300 -17.67 10.01 -13.84
N GLY A 301 -17.00 9.28 -12.98
CA GLY A 301 -16.12 8.19 -13.31
C GLY A 301 -15.80 7.31 -12.11
N LEU A 302 -15.16 6.19 -12.37
CA LEU A 302 -14.75 5.19 -11.39
C LEU A 302 -13.26 4.91 -11.53
N LEU A 303 -12.55 4.80 -10.40
CA LEU A 303 -11.12 4.55 -10.38
C LEU A 303 -10.79 3.44 -9.37
N TRP A 304 -9.90 2.52 -9.74
CA TRP A 304 -9.26 1.63 -8.75
C TRP A 304 -8.23 2.42 -7.97
N TYR A 305 -8.51 2.68 -6.71
CA TYR A 305 -7.71 3.56 -5.86
C TYR A 305 -7.63 2.98 -4.43
N PRO A 306 -6.80 1.94 -4.23
CA PRO A 306 -6.68 1.24 -2.97
C PRO A 306 -6.08 2.14 -1.89
N ALA A 307 -6.40 1.83 -0.63
CA ALA A 307 -5.92 2.58 0.53
C ALA A 307 -4.56 2.08 1.03
N GLU A 308 -3.73 3.02 1.45
CA GLU A 308 -2.58 2.81 2.31
C GLU A 308 -2.90 3.35 3.71
N THR A 309 -2.62 2.52 4.70
CA THR A 309 -2.79 2.85 6.12
C THR A 309 -1.41 2.98 6.73
N ASP A 310 -1.06 4.15 7.19
CA ASP A 310 0.24 4.44 7.79
C ASP A 310 0.15 4.60 9.30
N VAL A 311 1.24 4.27 9.97
CA VAL A 311 1.42 4.46 11.41
C VAL A 311 2.90 4.30 11.77
N SER A 312 3.36 5.06 12.77
CA SER A 312 4.68 4.82 13.34
C SER A 312 4.63 3.75 14.44
N ILE A 313 5.68 2.95 14.55
CA ILE A 313 5.88 2.01 15.67
C ILE A 313 6.04 2.76 17.00
N ARG A 314 6.44 4.02 16.94
CA ARG A 314 6.66 4.96 18.04
C ARG A 314 5.57 6.04 18.06
N PRO A 315 5.52 6.92 19.09
CA PRO A 315 4.66 8.10 19.06
C PRO A 315 5.00 9.06 17.93
N GLY A 316 6.28 9.36 17.73
CA GLY A 316 6.80 10.23 16.66
C GLY A 316 7.12 9.48 15.37
N TRP A 317 7.34 10.25 14.28
CA TRP A 317 7.82 9.73 13.00
C TRP A 317 9.34 9.58 12.97
N PHE A 318 10.07 10.54 13.53
CA PHE A 318 11.52 10.43 13.75
C PHE A 318 11.82 9.74 15.07
N TYR A 319 13.05 9.25 15.22
CA TYR A 319 13.50 8.62 16.45
C TYR A 319 13.73 9.64 17.57
N HIS A 320 13.15 9.37 18.74
CA HIS A 320 13.38 10.09 19.99
C HIS A 320 13.72 9.08 21.08
N ALA A 321 14.88 9.26 21.75
CA ALA A 321 15.34 8.32 22.79
C ALA A 321 14.35 8.20 23.97
N THR A 322 13.60 9.25 24.27
CA THR A 322 12.57 9.28 25.34
C THR A 322 11.34 8.45 25.01
N GLU A 323 11.25 7.87 23.80
CA GLU A 323 10.12 7.07 23.34
C GLU A 323 10.39 5.55 23.32
N ASP A 324 11.58 5.10 23.74
CA ASP A 324 11.92 3.67 23.73
C ASP A 324 10.96 2.81 24.56
N GLU A 325 10.43 3.34 25.66
CA GLU A 325 9.42 2.65 26.48
C GLU A 325 7.98 2.78 25.92
N LYS A 326 7.78 3.56 24.87
CA LYS A 326 6.47 3.82 24.24
C LYS A 326 6.32 3.11 22.89
N VAL A 327 7.27 2.26 22.52
CA VAL A 327 7.19 1.43 21.32
C VAL A 327 5.93 0.56 21.37
N LYS A 328 5.17 0.53 20.30
CA LYS A 328 3.95 -0.31 20.20
C LYS A 328 4.29 -1.76 20.44
N THR A 329 3.51 -2.43 21.30
CA THR A 329 3.72 -3.85 21.63
C THR A 329 3.37 -4.77 20.44
N PRO A 330 3.85 -6.01 20.42
CA PRO A 330 3.47 -7.00 19.42
C PRO A 330 1.95 -7.16 19.26
N GLU A 331 1.20 -7.11 20.36
CA GLU A 331 -0.27 -7.21 20.38
C GLU A 331 -0.90 -5.98 19.72
N THR A 332 -0.38 -4.77 20.01
CA THR A 332 -0.85 -3.54 19.36
C THR A 332 -0.58 -3.59 17.87
N LEU A 333 0.60 -4.05 17.44
CA LEU A 333 0.92 -4.23 16.01
C LEU A 333 0.03 -5.30 15.36
N MET A 334 -0.36 -6.34 16.11
CA MET A 334 -1.31 -7.35 15.63
C MET A 334 -2.71 -6.75 15.43
N ASP A 335 -3.17 -5.90 16.34
CA ASP A 335 -4.45 -5.19 16.21
C ASP A 335 -4.44 -4.23 15.02
N ILE A 336 -3.33 -3.53 14.79
CA ILE A 336 -3.09 -2.69 13.61
C ILE A 336 -3.14 -3.55 12.33
N TYR A 337 -2.53 -4.73 12.30
CA TYR A 337 -2.60 -5.63 11.14
C TYR A 337 -4.05 -6.05 10.81
N PHE A 338 -4.86 -6.34 11.82
CA PHE A 338 -6.29 -6.62 11.63
C PHE A 338 -7.08 -5.40 11.18
N SER A 339 -6.71 -4.21 11.63
CA SER A 339 -7.43 -2.97 11.30
C SER A 339 -6.96 -2.28 10.01
N SER A 340 -5.84 -2.70 9.45
CA SER A 340 -5.29 -2.21 8.17
C SER A 340 -5.39 -3.27 7.08
N VAL A 341 -4.46 -4.23 7.04
CA VAL A 341 -4.43 -5.33 6.06
C VAL A 341 -5.72 -6.16 6.13
N GLY A 342 -6.22 -6.42 7.33
CA GLY A 342 -7.49 -7.11 7.55
C GLY A 342 -8.74 -6.31 7.13
N ARG A 343 -8.58 -5.08 6.64
CA ARG A 343 -9.65 -4.22 6.12
C ARG A 343 -9.36 -3.73 4.70
N ASN A 344 -8.77 -4.59 3.87
CA ASN A 344 -8.51 -4.31 2.46
C ASN A 344 -7.60 -3.09 2.21
N SER A 345 -6.66 -2.80 3.12
CA SER A 345 -5.66 -1.74 3.01
C SER A 345 -4.25 -2.34 3.05
N GLN A 346 -3.25 -1.64 2.57
CA GLN A 346 -1.85 -1.97 2.86
C GLN A 346 -1.43 -1.27 4.16
N LEU A 347 -0.53 -1.87 4.90
CA LEU A 347 0.08 -1.24 6.08
C LEU A 347 1.47 -0.70 5.73
N LEU A 348 1.66 0.61 5.89
CA LEU A 348 2.93 1.29 5.88
C LEU A 348 3.34 1.56 7.34
N LEU A 349 4.27 0.75 7.86
CA LEU A 349 4.75 0.84 9.24
C LEU A 349 6.06 1.61 9.31
N ASN A 350 6.07 2.76 9.97
CA ASN A 350 7.29 3.52 10.18
C ASN A 350 8.15 2.91 11.29
N ILE A 351 9.44 2.75 11.01
CA ILE A 351 10.47 2.18 11.88
C ILE A 351 11.67 3.13 11.81
N PRO A 352 11.73 4.18 12.65
CA PRO A 352 12.75 5.20 12.51
C PRO A 352 14.10 4.75 13.07
N PRO A 353 15.19 4.81 12.29
CA PRO A 353 16.53 4.58 12.80
C PRO A 353 16.97 5.65 13.83
N ASP A 354 17.80 5.26 14.77
CA ASP A 354 18.33 6.11 15.83
C ASP A 354 19.49 7.02 15.35
N LYS A 355 20.04 7.86 16.26
CA LYS A 355 21.15 8.77 15.96
C LYS A 355 22.46 8.05 15.58
N ASP A 356 22.66 6.83 16.04
CA ASP A 356 23.80 6.01 15.62
C ASP A 356 23.64 5.46 14.20
N GLY A 357 22.43 5.45 13.67
CA GLY A 357 22.07 4.90 12.35
C GLY A 357 21.74 3.42 12.42
N LEU A 358 21.14 2.94 13.51
CA LEU A 358 20.68 1.56 13.71
C LEU A 358 19.20 1.55 14.09
N ILE A 359 18.54 0.41 13.90
CA ILE A 359 17.18 0.24 14.43
C ILE A 359 17.28 -0.07 15.93
N SER A 360 16.51 0.65 16.75
CA SER A 360 16.50 0.46 18.21
C SER A 360 16.13 -0.99 18.58
N ASP A 361 16.83 -1.53 19.59
CA ASP A 361 16.51 -2.85 20.16
C ASP A 361 15.06 -2.98 20.63
N ALA A 362 14.43 -1.88 21.06
CA ALA A 362 13.02 -1.88 21.46
C ALA A 362 12.11 -2.14 20.26
N ASP A 363 12.38 -1.51 19.12
CA ASP A 363 11.64 -1.71 17.89
C ASP A 363 11.85 -3.13 17.35
N ILE A 364 13.11 -3.61 17.34
CA ILE A 364 13.45 -4.97 16.90
C ILE A 364 12.68 -6.02 17.72
N ARG A 365 12.67 -5.90 19.05
CA ARG A 365 11.92 -6.84 19.92
C ARG A 365 10.43 -6.85 19.62
N SER A 366 9.84 -5.68 19.42
CA SER A 366 8.41 -5.57 19.10
C SER A 366 8.10 -6.20 17.75
N LEU A 367 8.88 -5.91 16.72
CA LEU A 367 8.72 -6.45 15.38
C LEU A 367 8.86 -7.98 15.34
N GLN A 368 9.86 -8.53 16.06
CA GLN A 368 10.07 -9.97 16.17
C GLN A 368 8.91 -10.67 16.90
N GLY A 369 8.43 -10.08 18.00
CA GLY A 369 7.26 -10.56 18.73
C GLY A 369 6.01 -10.58 17.83
N TRP A 370 5.75 -9.49 17.13
CA TRP A 370 4.64 -9.37 16.18
C TRP A 370 4.72 -10.39 15.04
N LYS A 371 5.91 -10.57 14.46
CA LYS A 371 6.13 -11.59 13.41
C LYS A 371 5.82 -12.99 13.92
N LYS A 372 6.29 -13.32 15.13
CA LYS A 372 6.03 -14.62 15.78
C LYS A 372 4.52 -14.84 15.99
N MET A 373 3.80 -13.85 16.52
CA MET A 373 2.34 -13.94 16.72
C MET A 373 1.60 -14.15 15.40
N ARG A 374 1.96 -13.39 14.36
CA ARG A 374 1.37 -13.49 13.03
C ARG A 374 1.60 -14.87 12.41
N ASP A 375 2.84 -15.34 12.42
CA ASP A 375 3.18 -16.65 11.88
C ASP A 375 2.47 -17.78 12.63
N ALA A 376 2.44 -17.73 13.95
CA ALA A 376 1.74 -18.74 14.75
C ALA A 376 0.24 -18.75 14.45
N THR A 377 -0.39 -17.57 14.35
CA THR A 377 -1.83 -17.42 14.07
C THR A 377 -2.19 -17.99 12.70
N PHE A 378 -1.44 -17.63 11.67
CA PHE A 378 -1.79 -17.95 10.27
C PHE A 378 -1.08 -19.19 9.72
N SER A 379 -0.33 -19.95 10.53
CA SER A 379 0.43 -21.13 10.10
C SER A 379 -0.42 -22.26 9.54
N VAL A 380 -1.62 -22.46 10.08
CA VAL A 380 -2.50 -23.58 9.73
C VAL A 380 -3.92 -23.10 9.52
N ASN A 381 -4.39 -23.14 8.27
CA ASN A 381 -5.81 -22.95 7.98
C ASN A 381 -6.59 -24.17 8.47
N LEU A 382 -7.39 -24.01 9.53
CA LEU A 382 -8.19 -25.09 10.14
C LEU A 382 -9.32 -25.60 9.21
N ALA A 383 -9.67 -24.83 8.17
CA ALA A 383 -10.65 -25.21 7.16
C ALA A 383 -10.03 -25.88 5.91
N LYS A 384 -8.69 -26.06 5.84
CA LYS A 384 -7.99 -26.52 4.63
C LYS A 384 -8.59 -27.78 3.98
N ASP A 385 -9.04 -28.74 4.81
CA ASP A 385 -9.57 -30.03 4.34
C ASP A 385 -11.11 -30.11 4.48
N ALA A 386 -11.78 -28.97 4.55
CA ALA A 386 -13.23 -28.95 4.69
C ALA A 386 -13.94 -29.41 3.40
N VAL A 387 -15.05 -30.11 3.59
CA VAL A 387 -15.99 -30.38 2.51
C VAL A 387 -16.87 -29.15 2.32
N ILE A 388 -16.92 -28.63 1.10
CA ILE A 388 -17.68 -27.44 0.76
C ILE A 388 -18.95 -27.83 0.00
N HIS A 389 -20.08 -27.29 0.45
CA HIS A 389 -21.36 -27.38 -0.21
C HIS A 389 -21.92 -25.98 -0.49
N SER A 390 -22.29 -25.72 -1.74
CA SER A 390 -22.98 -24.52 -2.17
C SER A 390 -23.94 -24.84 -3.31
N ALA A 391 -25.23 -24.54 -3.13
CA ALA A 391 -26.27 -24.90 -4.09
C ALA A 391 -26.12 -24.16 -5.42
N ASN A 392 -25.72 -22.88 -5.38
CA ASN A 392 -25.60 -22.02 -6.54
C ASN A 392 -24.17 -21.64 -6.92
N GLY A 393 -23.17 -22.30 -6.31
CA GLY A 393 -21.76 -21.99 -6.53
C GLY A 393 -21.04 -23.02 -7.41
N SER A 394 -19.85 -22.65 -7.84
CA SER A 394 -18.92 -23.51 -8.59
C SER A 394 -17.51 -23.43 -7.99
N ASN A 395 -16.73 -24.49 -8.17
CA ASN A 395 -15.31 -24.54 -7.78
C ASN A 395 -15.03 -24.31 -6.28
N GLY A 396 -15.77 -24.97 -5.39
CA GLY A 396 -15.62 -24.79 -3.94
C GLY A 396 -14.18 -25.00 -3.44
N LYS A 397 -13.45 -25.97 -4.00
CA LYS A 397 -12.06 -26.25 -3.59
C LYS A 397 -11.10 -25.08 -3.79
N ALA A 398 -11.37 -24.18 -4.75
CA ALA A 398 -10.56 -23.00 -5.00
C ALA A 398 -10.51 -22.02 -3.81
N MET A 399 -11.47 -22.12 -2.88
CA MET A 399 -11.46 -21.29 -1.66
C MET A 399 -10.41 -21.73 -0.61
N LEU A 400 -9.78 -22.90 -0.80
CA LEU A 400 -8.93 -23.53 0.20
C LEU A 400 -7.55 -23.96 -0.37
N ASP A 401 -7.23 -23.56 -1.61
CA ASP A 401 -6.05 -24.07 -2.33
C ASP A 401 -4.79 -23.19 -2.15
N GLY A 402 -4.92 -22.02 -1.55
CA GLY A 402 -3.82 -21.09 -1.34
C GLY A 402 -3.42 -20.29 -2.60
N HIS A 403 -4.28 -20.25 -3.62
CA HIS A 403 -4.01 -19.60 -4.89
C HIS A 403 -4.98 -18.44 -5.17
N LEU A 404 -4.52 -17.20 -5.05
CA LEU A 404 -5.34 -15.99 -5.27
C LEU A 404 -5.93 -15.85 -6.69
N PHE A 405 -5.53 -16.70 -7.65
CA PHE A 405 -6.00 -16.65 -9.04
C PHE A 405 -7.14 -17.64 -9.31
N THR A 406 -7.32 -18.62 -8.47
CA THR A 406 -8.47 -19.52 -8.44
C THR A 406 -9.52 -18.96 -7.49
N TYR A 407 -10.78 -19.23 -7.74
CA TYR A 407 -11.85 -18.72 -6.88
C TYR A 407 -13.15 -19.51 -7.03
N TRP A 408 -13.92 -19.51 -5.98
CA TRP A 408 -15.32 -19.86 -6.00
C TRP A 408 -16.16 -18.67 -6.46
N THR A 409 -17.24 -18.92 -7.20
CA THR A 409 -18.20 -17.91 -7.63
C THR A 409 -19.61 -18.51 -7.77
N THR A 410 -20.64 -17.67 -7.71
CA THR A 410 -22.02 -18.09 -8.02
C THR A 410 -22.19 -18.35 -9.52
N ARG A 411 -23.22 -19.15 -9.85
CA ARG A 411 -23.65 -19.38 -11.22
C ARG A 411 -24.64 -18.30 -11.67
N GLY A 412 -24.74 -18.12 -12.99
CA GLY A 412 -25.68 -17.15 -13.57
C GLY A 412 -25.39 -15.72 -13.08
N THR A 413 -26.43 -15.01 -12.64
CA THR A 413 -26.37 -13.62 -12.17
C THR A 413 -26.62 -13.48 -10.66
N ASP A 414 -26.51 -14.57 -9.90
CA ASP A 414 -26.78 -14.56 -8.45
C ASP A 414 -25.77 -13.68 -7.71
N THR A 415 -26.27 -12.71 -6.96
CA THR A 415 -25.47 -11.77 -6.13
C THR A 415 -25.45 -12.15 -4.66
N THR A 416 -26.13 -13.24 -4.29
CA THR A 416 -26.16 -13.81 -2.93
C THR A 416 -25.80 -15.29 -2.95
N ALA A 417 -25.28 -15.79 -1.83
CA ALA A 417 -24.95 -17.20 -1.73
C ALA A 417 -24.92 -17.69 -0.29
N THR A 418 -25.10 -19.00 -0.15
CA THR A 418 -24.84 -19.74 1.08
C THR A 418 -23.83 -20.83 0.79
N ILE A 419 -22.72 -20.83 1.56
CA ILE A 419 -21.62 -21.79 1.43
C ILE A 419 -21.45 -22.46 2.78
N GLU A 420 -21.70 -23.75 2.84
CA GLU A 420 -21.49 -24.56 4.06
C GLU A 420 -20.15 -25.29 3.96
N LEU A 421 -19.39 -25.27 5.05
CA LEU A 421 -18.12 -25.98 5.19
C LEU A 421 -18.26 -26.98 6.36
N THR A 422 -17.95 -28.23 6.09
CA THR A 422 -17.86 -29.29 7.08
C THR A 422 -16.39 -29.65 7.29
N LEU A 423 -15.86 -29.32 8.46
CA LEU A 423 -14.50 -29.62 8.86
C LEU A 423 -14.37 -31.13 9.17
N THR A 424 -13.19 -31.69 9.01
CA THR A 424 -12.89 -33.10 9.25
C THR A 424 -13.14 -33.54 10.70
N LYS A 425 -13.04 -32.62 11.66
CA LYS A 425 -13.33 -32.79 13.10
C LYS A 425 -13.67 -31.45 13.73
N GLN A 426 -14.16 -31.47 14.97
CA GLN A 426 -14.34 -30.25 15.73
C GLN A 426 -13.00 -29.50 15.88
N LYS A 427 -13.02 -28.19 15.66
CA LYS A 427 -11.89 -27.28 15.80
C LYS A 427 -12.33 -26.05 16.58
N THR A 428 -11.41 -25.47 17.35
CA THR A 428 -11.61 -24.17 18.02
C THR A 428 -10.89 -23.09 17.22
N PHE A 429 -11.62 -22.05 16.85
CA PHE A 429 -11.11 -20.91 16.08
C PHE A 429 -11.81 -19.62 16.49
N ASP A 430 -11.16 -18.49 16.24
CA ASP A 430 -11.63 -17.14 16.58
C ASP A 430 -11.20 -16.09 15.55
N VAL A 431 -10.66 -16.52 14.39
CA VAL A 431 -10.26 -15.65 13.29
C VAL A 431 -10.83 -16.20 11.98
N LEU A 432 -11.45 -15.31 11.21
CA LEU A 432 -11.86 -15.52 9.81
C LEU A 432 -10.94 -14.75 8.88
N LEU A 433 -10.50 -15.40 7.81
CA LEU A 433 -9.85 -14.77 6.64
C LEU A 433 -10.72 -14.99 5.42
N LEU A 434 -10.97 -13.92 4.67
CA LEU A 434 -11.58 -13.95 3.34
C LEU A 434 -10.77 -13.12 2.35
N GLN A 435 -10.70 -13.57 1.08
CA GLN A 435 -10.11 -12.80 -0.02
C GLN A 435 -11.00 -12.94 -1.27
N GLU A 436 -11.18 -11.85 -2.00
CA GLU A 436 -11.76 -11.85 -3.34
C GLU A 436 -10.66 -11.95 -4.40
N ASN A 437 -11.00 -12.44 -5.59
CA ASN A 437 -10.13 -12.29 -6.74
C ASN A 437 -10.25 -10.87 -7.31
N ILE A 438 -9.51 -9.92 -6.77
CA ILE A 438 -9.57 -8.51 -7.16
C ILE A 438 -9.14 -8.24 -8.61
N ARG A 439 -8.52 -9.21 -9.30
CA ARG A 439 -8.20 -9.09 -10.73
C ARG A 439 -9.43 -9.04 -11.64
N ILE A 440 -10.58 -9.41 -11.11
CA ILE A 440 -11.88 -9.29 -11.79
C ILE A 440 -12.82 -8.33 -11.05
N GLY A 441 -12.27 -7.55 -10.12
CA GLY A 441 -12.94 -6.51 -9.35
C GLY A 441 -13.29 -6.90 -7.92
N GLN A 442 -13.71 -5.91 -7.15
CA GLN A 442 -14.19 -6.05 -5.77
C GLN A 442 -15.72 -6.00 -5.79
N ARG A 443 -16.38 -7.01 -5.23
CA ARG A 443 -17.82 -7.24 -5.46
C ARG A 443 -18.66 -7.38 -4.21
N VAL A 444 -18.17 -8.07 -3.17
CA VAL A 444 -18.92 -8.37 -1.94
C VAL A 444 -19.18 -7.09 -1.15
N GLU A 445 -20.45 -6.89 -0.77
CA GLU A 445 -20.92 -5.72 -0.01
C GLU A 445 -21.27 -6.09 1.43
N LYS A 446 -21.74 -7.32 1.68
CA LYS A 446 -22.10 -7.78 3.03
C LYS A 446 -22.07 -9.30 3.14
N PHE A 447 -21.52 -9.78 4.24
CA PHE A 447 -21.48 -11.22 4.55
C PHE A 447 -21.62 -11.48 6.05
N VAL A 448 -21.97 -12.72 6.40
CA VAL A 448 -21.96 -13.24 7.77
C VAL A 448 -21.34 -14.62 7.80
N LEU A 449 -20.62 -14.92 8.89
CA LEU A 449 -20.19 -16.27 9.25
C LEU A 449 -21.06 -16.79 10.39
N GLU A 450 -21.56 -17.99 10.24
CA GLU A 450 -22.45 -18.62 11.21
C GLU A 450 -21.95 -20.02 11.61
N CYS A 451 -22.29 -20.45 12.82
CA CYS A 451 -22.09 -21.82 13.29
C CYS A 451 -23.42 -22.42 13.87
N PRO A 452 -23.56 -23.74 13.94
CA PRO A 452 -24.73 -24.37 14.56
C PRO A 452 -24.82 -24.03 16.05
N GLU A 453 -26.05 -23.74 16.51
CA GLU A 453 -26.44 -23.63 17.92
C GLU A 453 -27.75 -24.37 18.12
N GLY A 454 -27.69 -25.66 18.53
CA GLY A 454 -28.81 -26.54 18.46
C GLY A 454 -29.32 -26.74 17.03
N ASP A 455 -30.62 -26.58 16.82
CA ASP A 455 -31.24 -26.66 15.47
C ASP A 455 -31.20 -25.40 14.67
N ARG A 456 -30.51 -24.33 15.16
CA ARG A 456 -30.42 -23.03 14.51
C ARG A 456 -28.97 -22.70 14.12
N TRP A 457 -28.83 -21.69 13.26
CA TRP A 457 -27.56 -21.09 12.95
C TRP A 457 -27.43 -19.78 13.70
N LYS A 458 -26.27 -19.57 14.32
CA LYS A 458 -25.89 -18.36 15.04
C LYS A 458 -24.80 -17.61 14.30
N THR A 459 -25.00 -16.32 14.09
CA THR A 459 -23.95 -15.44 13.56
C THR A 459 -22.84 -15.29 14.58
N ILE A 460 -21.61 -15.59 14.17
CA ILE A 460 -20.39 -15.47 14.98
C ILE A 460 -19.47 -14.34 14.49
N ALA A 461 -19.58 -13.95 13.22
CA ALA A 461 -18.91 -12.79 12.66
C ALA A 461 -19.73 -12.22 11.51
N GLU A 462 -19.61 -10.90 11.31
CA GLU A 462 -20.20 -10.21 10.17
C GLU A 462 -19.24 -9.17 9.61
N GLY A 463 -19.38 -8.86 8.33
CA GLY A 463 -18.58 -7.85 7.67
C GLY A 463 -19.26 -7.30 6.44
N THR A 464 -18.68 -6.22 5.94
CA THR A 464 -19.12 -5.53 4.73
C THR A 464 -18.28 -5.99 3.53
N THR A 465 -17.29 -5.21 3.14
CA THR A 465 -16.40 -5.52 2.01
C THR A 465 -15.37 -6.59 2.34
N ILE A 466 -14.93 -7.33 1.34
CA ILE A 466 -13.80 -8.27 1.46
C ILE A 466 -12.57 -7.67 0.76
N GLY A 467 -12.60 -7.52 -0.55
CA GLY A 467 -11.48 -7.03 -1.35
C GLY A 467 -10.28 -7.96 -1.35
N TYR A 468 -9.07 -7.38 -1.35
CA TYR A 468 -7.85 -8.18 -1.36
C TYR A 468 -7.73 -9.07 -0.11
N LYS A 469 -8.03 -8.54 1.09
CA LYS A 469 -8.03 -9.31 2.34
C LYS A 469 -8.98 -8.74 3.38
N ARG A 470 -9.76 -9.61 3.97
CA ARG A 470 -10.58 -9.32 5.14
C ARG A 470 -10.23 -10.28 6.28
N LEU A 471 -9.90 -9.72 7.45
CA LEU A 471 -9.67 -10.46 8.69
C LEU A 471 -10.69 -10.01 9.73
N LEU A 472 -11.29 -10.96 10.42
CA LEU A 472 -12.21 -10.70 11.54
C LEU A 472 -11.81 -11.53 12.76
N LYS A 473 -11.76 -10.89 13.94
CA LYS A 473 -11.67 -11.55 15.24
C LYS A 473 -13.06 -11.67 15.84
N PHE A 474 -13.35 -12.79 16.50
CA PHE A 474 -14.61 -13.04 17.20
C PHE A 474 -14.38 -13.92 18.44
N ALA A 475 -15.41 -14.07 19.28
CA ALA A 475 -15.32 -14.97 20.44
C ALA A 475 -15.01 -16.42 19.99
N PRO A 476 -14.09 -17.15 20.65
CA PRO A 476 -13.74 -18.49 20.26
C PRO A 476 -14.96 -19.42 20.19
N VAL A 477 -15.08 -20.16 19.08
CA VAL A 477 -16.11 -21.18 18.89
C VAL A 477 -15.48 -22.52 18.58
N THR A 478 -16.11 -23.60 19.07
CA THR A 478 -15.68 -24.98 18.81
C THR A 478 -16.79 -25.71 18.03
N THR A 479 -16.53 -26.00 16.77
CA THR A 479 -17.48 -26.68 15.89
C THR A 479 -16.76 -27.39 14.76
N ASN A 480 -17.48 -28.32 14.08
CA ASN A 480 -17.02 -28.87 12.80
C ASN A 480 -17.85 -28.38 11.61
N ARG A 481 -18.79 -27.46 11.82
CA ARG A 481 -19.60 -26.88 10.73
C ARG A 481 -19.63 -25.36 10.81
N VAL A 482 -19.44 -24.71 9.69
CA VAL A 482 -19.65 -23.27 9.54
C VAL A 482 -20.40 -22.98 8.26
N ARG A 483 -21.05 -21.82 8.22
CA ARG A 483 -21.77 -21.35 7.05
C ARG A 483 -21.37 -19.88 6.75
N LEU A 484 -20.80 -19.63 5.58
CA LEU A 484 -20.60 -18.30 5.05
C LEU A 484 -21.82 -17.92 4.21
N ARG A 485 -22.47 -16.83 4.56
CA ARG A 485 -23.53 -16.27 3.74
C ARG A 485 -23.08 -14.93 3.15
N LEU A 486 -23.11 -14.83 1.83
CA LEU A 486 -22.91 -13.60 1.10
C LEU A 486 -24.30 -12.98 0.91
N LEU A 487 -24.55 -11.88 1.63
CA LEU A 487 -25.89 -11.27 1.73
C LEU A 487 -26.14 -10.24 0.65
N SER A 488 -25.07 -9.62 0.12
CA SER A 488 -25.12 -8.65 -0.95
C SER A 488 -23.79 -8.59 -1.71
N SER A 489 -23.88 -8.42 -3.00
CA SER A 489 -22.74 -8.24 -3.89
C SER A 489 -23.16 -7.41 -5.12
N ARG A 490 -22.22 -6.65 -5.69
CA ARG A 490 -22.45 -5.81 -6.89
C ARG A 490 -22.69 -6.63 -8.15
N LEU A 491 -22.00 -7.78 -8.28
CA LEU A 491 -22.20 -8.82 -9.30
C LEU A 491 -22.00 -10.18 -8.62
N ASN A 492 -21.82 -11.24 -9.41
CA ASN A 492 -21.43 -12.55 -8.89
C ASN A 492 -20.27 -12.42 -7.92
N PRO A 493 -20.44 -12.75 -6.63
CA PRO A 493 -19.35 -12.69 -5.67
C PRO A 493 -18.27 -13.71 -6.00
N THR A 494 -17.03 -13.37 -5.65
CA THR A 494 -15.89 -14.28 -5.76
C THR A 494 -15.24 -14.45 -4.40
N ILE A 495 -14.87 -15.69 -4.05
CA ILE A 495 -14.05 -15.98 -2.88
C ILE A 495 -12.82 -16.75 -3.37
N ALA A 496 -11.67 -16.09 -3.34
CA ALA A 496 -10.39 -16.69 -3.69
C ALA A 496 -9.81 -17.51 -2.52
N GLU A 497 -9.96 -16.99 -1.29
CA GLU A 497 -9.50 -17.69 -0.09
C GLU A 497 -10.50 -17.58 1.04
N PHE A 498 -10.62 -18.69 1.76
CA PHE A 498 -11.35 -18.83 3.03
C PHE A 498 -10.44 -19.47 4.07
N GLY A 499 -10.29 -18.87 5.22
CA GLY A 499 -9.49 -19.41 6.30
C GLY A 499 -10.14 -19.26 7.66
N LEU A 500 -9.98 -20.29 8.49
CA LEU A 500 -10.31 -20.27 9.92
C LEU A 500 -9.02 -20.49 10.70
N TYR A 501 -8.76 -19.61 11.66
CA TYR A 501 -7.52 -19.66 12.43
C TYR A 501 -7.81 -19.49 13.92
N LYS A 502 -6.83 -19.86 14.73
CA LYS A 502 -6.80 -19.59 16.16
C LYS A 502 -5.79 -18.49 16.44
N LEU A 503 -6.27 -17.38 17.00
CA LEU A 503 -5.37 -16.29 17.45
C LEU A 503 -4.40 -16.86 18.48
N THR A 504 -3.12 -16.62 18.25
CA THR A 504 -2.05 -16.98 19.17
C THR A 504 -1.54 -15.69 19.82
N PRO A 505 -1.56 -15.61 21.16
CA PRO A 505 -1.03 -14.46 21.91
C PRO A 505 0.45 -14.26 21.70
#